data_d3b8a8c9b5140bca5d41f3439ab247dd
#
_entry.id   d3b8a8c9b5140bca5d41f3439ab247dd
#
_cell.length_a   1.000
_cell.length_b   1.000
_cell.length_c   1.000
_cell.angle_alpha   90.00
_cell.angle_beta   90.00
_cell.angle_gamma   90.00
#
_symmetry.space_group_name_H-M   'P 1'
#
loop_
_entity.id
_entity.type
_entity.pdbx_description
1 polymer ?
#
loop_
_entity_poly.entity_id
_entity_poly.type
_entity_poly.pdbx_seq_one_letter_code
_entity_poly.pdbx_strand_id
1 'polypeptide(L)'
;IVAATLGTGAPIVFRTGDTGTAVRASSAVPGVFMPVAIGDKEYVDGGLVAPVPARFARDMGGEVVIAVNISSPPSATPAKDTTGLVLQTFSIMGQQLNVFELEAADVVVTPQLAGVGSADFSSRKQAIMAGRVAMQRELPRLRVLIAQKTKKAQQPKSLGLKE
;
A
#
# COMPACT_ATOMS: atom_id res chain seq x y z
N ILE A 1 2.80 -5.44 8.00
CA ILE A 1 2.41 -6.09 6.75
C ILE A 1 0.92 -6.34 6.81
N VAL A 2 0.17 -5.99 5.75
CA VAL A 2 -1.30 -6.13 5.70
C VAL A 2 -1.66 -7.30 4.79
N ALA A 3 -2.61 -8.14 5.23
CA ALA A 3 -3.22 -9.21 4.44
C ALA A 3 -4.76 -9.20 4.66
N ALA A 4 -5.49 -9.97 3.89
CA ALA A 4 -6.92 -10.20 4.08
C ALA A 4 -7.16 -11.61 4.62
N THR A 5 -8.04 -11.75 5.61
CA THR A 5 -8.48 -13.06 6.11
C THR A 5 -9.49 -13.65 5.14
N LEU A 6 -9.21 -14.83 4.56
CA LEU A 6 -10.04 -15.42 3.50
C LEU A 6 -11.48 -15.66 3.95
N GLY A 7 -11.67 -16.18 5.16
CA GLY A 7 -13.02 -16.55 5.66
C GLY A 7 -13.93 -15.37 5.99
N THR A 8 -13.39 -14.17 6.23
CA THR A 8 -14.16 -13.00 6.68
C THR A 8 -14.01 -11.76 5.81
N GLY A 9 -12.98 -11.70 4.97
CA GLY A 9 -12.60 -10.48 4.23
C GLY A 9 -12.00 -9.40 5.13
N ALA A 10 -11.81 -9.65 6.41
CA ALA A 10 -11.27 -8.65 7.33
C ALA A 10 -9.76 -8.42 7.11
N PRO A 11 -9.30 -7.15 7.14
CA PRO A 11 -7.87 -6.87 7.11
C PRO A 11 -7.19 -7.34 8.39
N ILE A 12 -5.98 -7.86 8.26
CA ILE A 12 -5.08 -8.19 9.37
C ILE A 12 -3.76 -7.44 9.20
N VAL A 13 -3.22 -6.92 10.31
CA VAL A 13 -1.91 -6.29 10.35
C VAL A 13 -0.95 -7.19 11.12
N PHE A 14 -0.03 -7.82 10.42
CA PHE A 14 1.06 -8.57 11.04
C PHE A 14 2.11 -7.58 11.59
N ARG A 15 2.25 -7.58 12.91
CA ARG A 15 3.20 -6.71 13.64
C ARG A 15 4.39 -7.48 14.20
N THR A 16 4.22 -8.77 14.39
CA THR A 16 5.19 -9.70 14.98
C THR A 16 5.11 -11.04 14.27
N GLY A 17 6.07 -11.92 14.53
CA GLY A 17 6.13 -13.25 13.96
C GLY A 17 7.08 -13.35 12.75
N ASP A 18 6.94 -14.41 11.96
CA ASP A 18 7.76 -14.65 10.79
C ASP A 18 7.41 -13.71 9.63
N THR A 19 8.36 -12.84 9.30
CA THR A 19 8.21 -11.82 8.25
C THR A 19 8.02 -12.46 6.87
N GLY A 20 8.70 -13.54 6.58
CA GLY A 20 8.61 -14.22 5.28
C GLY A 20 7.20 -14.78 5.04
N THR A 21 6.63 -15.43 6.05
CA THR A 21 5.25 -15.94 6.00
C THR A 21 4.25 -14.79 5.88
N ALA A 22 4.43 -13.71 6.62
CA ALA A 22 3.56 -12.54 6.52
C ALA A 22 3.62 -11.86 5.13
N VAL A 23 4.80 -11.73 4.54
CA VAL A 23 4.97 -11.22 3.17
C VAL A 23 4.30 -12.15 2.16
N ARG A 24 4.49 -13.47 2.29
CA ARG A 24 3.84 -14.45 1.43
C ARG A 24 2.31 -14.35 1.50
N ALA A 25 1.75 -14.20 2.71
CA ALA A 25 0.31 -14.02 2.91
C ALA A 25 -0.19 -12.72 2.25
N SER A 26 0.54 -11.62 2.47
CA SER A 26 0.24 -10.29 1.90
C SER A 26 0.32 -10.23 0.37
N SER A 27 1.01 -11.18 -0.26
CA SER A 27 1.22 -11.27 -1.71
C SER A 27 0.50 -12.47 -2.34
N ALA A 28 -0.36 -13.16 -1.60
CA ALA A 28 -1.10 -14.33 -2.08
C ALA A 28 -2.32 -13.91 -2.92
N VAL A 29 -2.05 -13.42 -4.13
CA VAL A 29 -3.06 -12.97 -5.10
C VAL A 29 -3.97 -14.12 -5.48
N PRO A 30 -5.30 -14.05 -5.24
CA PRO A 30 -6.23 -15.10 -5.62
C PRO A 30 -6.20 -15.38 -7.12
N GLY A 31 -6.27 -16.67 -7.47
CA GLY A 31 -6.15 -17.13 -8.87
C GLY A 31 -4.72 -17.23 -9.38
N VAL A 32 -3.72 -16.70 -8.64
CA VAL A 32 -2.28 -16.82 -8.95
C VAL A 32 -1.57 -17.66 -7.91
N PHE A 33 -1.85 -17.42 -6.64
CA PHE A 33 -1.23 -18.13 -5.52
C PHE A 33 -2.29 -18.76 -4.61
N MET A 34 -1.90 -19.82 -3.93
CA MET A 34 -2.74 -20.43 -2.88
C MET A 34 -2.76 -19.56 -1.64
N PRO A 35 -3.87 -19.52 -0.89
CA PRO A 35 -3.94 -18.87 0.41
C PRO A 35 -2.84 -19.39 1.36
N VAL A 36 -2.43 -18.57 2.29
CA VAL A 36 -1.40 -18.92 3.28
C VAL A 36 -2.06 -19.21 4.62
N ALA A 37 -1.94 -20.45 5.09
CA ALA A 37 -2.39 -20.83 6.42
C ALA A 37 -1.40 -20.33 7.49
N ILE A 38 -1.93 -19.63 8.52
CA ILE A 38 -1.20 -19.22 9.73
C ILE A 38 -2.13 -19.50 10.92
N GLY A 39 -1.75 -20.47 11.73
CA GLY A 39 -2.64 -20.98 12.79
C GLY A 39 -3.87 -21.65 12.18
N ASP A 40 -5.03 -21.26 12.66
CA ASP A 40 -6.36 -21.75 12.25
C ASP A 40 -7.01 -20.94 11.13
N LYS A 41 -6.31 -19.97 10.55
CA LYS A 41 -6.83 -19.04 9.55
C LYS A 41 -6.04 -19.08 8.25
N GLU A 42 -6.72 -18.74 7.17
CA GLU A 42 -6.11 -18.56 5.84
C GLU A 42 -6.13 -17.10 5.44
N TYR A 43 -5.05 -16.69 4.81
CA TYR A 43 -4.84 -15.31 4.39
C TYR A 43 -4.53 -15.22 2.90
N VAL A 44 -5.00 -14.15 2.32
CA VAL A 44 -4.78 -13.77 0.91
C VAL A 44 -4.27 -12.34 0.82
N ASP A 45 -3.95 -11.90 -0.39
CA ASP A 45 -3.35 -10.60 -0.68
C ASP A 45 -4.07 -9.45 0.03
N GLY A 46 -3.27 -8.61 0.70
CA GLY A 46 -3.77 -7.41 1.37
C GLY A 46 -4.33 -6.35 0.42
N GLY A 47 -3.95 -6.40 -0.85
CA GLY A 47 -4.48 -5.52 -1.89
C GLY A 47 -5.98 -5.66 -2.13
N LEU A 48 -6.60 -6.77 -1.69
CA LEU A 48 -8.05 -6.94 -1.74
C LEU A 48 -8.81 -6.00 -0.78
N VAL A 49 -8.16 -5.52 0.27
CA VAL A 49 -8.78 -4.70 1.33
C VAL A 49 -8.11 -3.35 1.50
N ALA A 50 -6.82 -3.23 1.19
CA ALA A 50 -6.04 -2.01 1.27
C ALA A 50 -4.83 -2.08 0.32
N PRO A 51 -4.99 -1.75 -0.97
CA PRO A 51 -3.90 -1.86 -1.96
C PRO A 51 -2.68 -0.99 -1.61
N VAL A 52 -2.92 0.20 -1.07
CA VAL A 52 -1.89 1.09 -0.51
C VAL A 52 -2.27 1.42 0.94
N PRO A 53 -1.85 0.63 1.93
CA PRO A 53 -2.40 0.60 3.29
C PRO A 53 -1.98 1.81 4.14
N ALA A 54 -2.20 3.04 3.66
CA ALA A 54 -1.75 4.27 4.30
C ALA A 54 -2.47 4.53 5.64
N ARG A 55 -3.77 4.22 5.74
CA ARG A 55 -4.52 4.34 7.00
C ARG A 55 -3.94 3.47 8.10
N PHE A 56 -3.48 2.25 7.79
CA PHE A 56 -2.87 1.37 8.79
C PHE A 56 -1.53 1.94 9.30
N ALA A 57 -0.74 2.59 8.44
CA ALA A 57 0.46 3.28 8.88
C ALA A 57 0.11 4.46 9.81
N ARG A 58 -0.95 5.19 9.53
CA ARG A 58 -1.47 6.26 10.39
C ARG A 58 -1.94 5.70 11.73
N ASP A 59 -2.74 4.65 11.75
CA ASP A 59 -3.28 4.02 12.96
C ASP A 59 -2.17 3.40 13.84
N MET A 60 -1.05 3.04 13.24
CA MET A 60 0.16 2.58 13.94
C MET A 60 0.99 3.73 14.55
N GLY A 61 0.53 4.97 14.46
CA GLY A 61 1.19 6.15 15.04
C GLY A 61 2.10 6.89 14.06
N GLY A 62 2.01 6.62 12.76
CA GLY A 62 2.79 7.34 11.75
C GLY A 62 2.44 8.83 11.73
N GLU A 63 3.33 9.71 12.20
CA GLU A 63 3.11 11.17 12.18
C GLU A 63 3.23 11.73 10.77
N VAL A 64 4.14 11.16 9.96
CA VAL A 64 4.28 11.43 8.52
C VAL A 64 4.10 10.12 7.78
N VAL A 65 3.04 10.03 6.97
CA VAL A 65 2.74 8.86 6.16
C VAL A 65 3.03 9.17 4.70
N ILE A 66 3.95 8.40 4.12
CA ILE A 66 4.30 8.45 2.70
C ILE A 66 3.73 7.21 2.04
N ALA A 67 2.80 7.38 1.12
CA ALA A 67 2.24 6.30 0.32
C ALA A 67 2.95 6.22 -1.03
N VAL A 68 3.40 5.03 -1.42
CA VAL A 68 3.92 4.77 -2.77
C VAL A 68 2.85 4.03 -3.55
N ASN A 69 2.20 4.73 -4.45
CA ASN A 69 1.13 4.17 -5.27
C ASN A 69 1.68 3.68 -6.60
N ILE A 70 1.80 2.36 -6.72
CA ILE A 70 2.21 1.67 -7.95
C ILE A 70 1.03 1.03 -8.70
N SER A 71 -0.21 1.33 -8.27
CA SER A 71 -1.40 0.79 -8.91
C SER A 71 -1.47 1.26 -10.36
N SER A 72 -1.72 0.32 -11.26
CA SER A 72 -1.97 0.63 -12.66
C SER A 72 -3.47 0.85 -12.88
N PRO A 73 -3.86 1.77 -13.77
CA PRO A 73 -5.25 1.83 -14.20
C PRO A 73 -5.66 0.49 -14.84
N PRO A 74 -6.95 0.11 -14.76
CA PRO A 74 -7.45 -1.08 -15.42
C PRO A 74 -7.06 -1.08 -16.91
N SER A 75 -6.66 -2.25 -17.42
CA SER A 75 -6.30 -2.37 -18.83
C SER A 75 -7.48 -2.08 -19.74
N ALA A 76 -7.28 -1.26 -20.76
CA ALA A 76 -8.25 -1.09 -21.84
C ALA A 76 -8.31 -2.32 -22.77
N THR A 77 -7.33 -3.23 -22.69
CA THR A 77 -7.30 -4.49 -23.47
C THR A 77 -8.21 -5.52 -22.79
N PRO A 78 -9.14 -6.14 -23.52
CA PRO A 78 -9.99 -7.18 -22.97
C PRO A 78 -9.17 -8.34 -22.37
N ALA A 79 -9.62 -8.88 -21.24
CA ALA A 79 -9.05 -10.08 -20.67
C ALA A 79 -9.22 -11.25 -21.64
N LYS A 80 -8.16 -12.06 -21.82
CA LYS A 80 -8.14 -13.17 -22.78
C LYS A 80 -8.66 -14.48 -22.19
N ASP A 81 -8.69 -14.57 -20.88
CA ASP A 81 -9.09 -15.76 -20.12
C ASP A 81 -9.74 -15.38 -18.78
N THR A 82 -10.26 -16.37 -18.08
CA THR A 82 -10.91 -16.19 -16.78
C THR A 82 -9.97 -15.61 -15.73
N THR A 83 -8.72 -16.04 -15.70
CA THR A 83 -7.72 -15.53 -14.75
C THR A 83 -7.45 -14.04 -14.98
N GLY A 84 -7.25 -13.66 -16.24
CA GLY A 84 -7.09 -12.26 -16.63
C GLY A 84 -8.30 -11.40 -16.26
N LEU A 85 -9.53 -11.94 -16.43
CA LEU A 85 -10.76 -11.25 -16.04
C LEU A 85 -10.81 -11.02 -14.53
N VAL A 86 -10.49 -12.04 -13.73
CA VAL A 86 -10.44 -11.94 -12.26
C VAL A 86 -9.41 -10.89 -11.82
N LEU A 87 -8.20 -10.92 -12.37
CA LEU A 87 -7.14 -9.94 -12.05
C LEU A 87 -7.53 -8.52 -12.46
N GLN A 88 -8.19 -8.35 -13.60
CA GLN A 88 -8.71 -7.06 -14.04
C GLN A 88 -9.81 -6.54 -13.09
N THR A 89 -10.69 -7.42 -12.63
CA THR A 89 -11.73 -7.09 -11.66
C THR A 89 -11.09 -6.61 -10.34
N PHE A 90 -10.06 -7.29 -9.84
CA PHE A 90 -9.31 -6.83 -8.65
C PHE A 90 -8.65 -5.47 -8.87
N SER A 91 -8.11 -5.22 -10.08
CA SER A 91 -7.53 -3.90 -10.40
C SER A 91 -8.57 -2.80 -10.36
N ILE A 92 -9.78 -3.03 -10.87
CA ILE A 92 -10.90 -2.07 -10.82
C ILE A 92 -11.29 -1.78 -9.38
N MET A 93 -11.52 -2.84 -8.57
CA MET A 93 -11.90 -2.70 -7.16
C MET A 93 -10.80 -2.01 -6.36
N GLY A 94 -9.53 -2.41 -6.56
CA GLY A 94 -8.37 -1.84 -5.88
C GLY A 94 -8.19 -0.35 -6.19
N GLN A 95 -8.50 0.09 -7.41
CA GLN A 95 -8.46 1.51 -7.75
C GLN A 95 -9.47 2.33 -6.94
N GLN A 96 -10.68 1.81 -6.75
CA GLN A 96 -11.70 2.47 -5.93
C GLN A 96 -11.30 2.51 -4.44
N LEU A 97 -10.75 1.42 -3.92
CA LEU A 97 -10.24 1.36 -2.55
C LEU A 97 -9.09 2.35 -2.32
N ASN A 98 -8.20 2.51 -3.31
CA ASN A 98 -7.06 3.42 -3.20
C ASN A 98 -7.46 4.89 -3.03
N VAL A 99 -8.62 5.32 -3.50
CA VAL A 99 -9.10 6.69 -3.29
C VAL A 99 -9.15 6.97 -1.79
N PHE A 100 -9.74 6.07 -1.01
CA PHE A 100 -9.88 6.22 0.45
C PHE A 100 -8.56 5.98 1.19
N GLU A 101 -7.77 4.99 0.76
CA GLU A 101 -6.50 4.68 1.41
C GLU A 101 -5.48 5.83 1.28
N LEU A 102 -5.40 6.45 0.10
CA LEU A 102 -4.46 7.53 -0.17
C LEU A 102 -4.78 8.83 0.57
N GLU A 103 -6.03 9.06 0.96
CA GLU A 103 -6.42 10.21 1.79
C GLU A 103 -5.72 10.22 3.15
N ALA A 104 -5.37 9.05 3.69
CA ALA A 104 -4.63 8.95 4.95
C ALA A 104 -3.14 9.30 4.83
N ALA A 105 -2.62 9.45 3.61
CA ALA A 105 -1.22 9.78 3.38
C ALA A 105 -0.97 11.30 3.35
N ASP A 106 0.12 11.74 3.96
CA ASP A 106 0.57 13.14 3.86
C ASP A 106 1.23 13.44 2.51
N VAL A 107 1.91 12.42 1.93
CA VAL A 107 2.58 12.49 0.64
C VAL A 107 2.28 11.21 -0.15
N VAL A 108 1.84 11.38 -1.39
CA VAL A 108 1.62 10.26 -2.33
C VAL A 108 2.67 10.33 -3.42
N VAL A 109 3.48 9.28 -3.54
CA VAL A 109 4.49 9.12 -4.59
C VAL A 109 3.93 8.17 -5.64
N THR A 110 3.78 8.64 -6.88
CA THR A 110 3.22 7.85 -7.98
C THR A 110 4.25 7.69 -9.09
N PRO A 111 5.03 6.60 -9.10
CA PRO A 111 5.95 6.28 -10.18
C PRO A 111 5.22 6.06 -11.51
N GLN A 112 5.79 6.55 -12.61
CA GLN A 112 5.26 6.28 -13.94
C GLN A 112 5.78 4.94 -14.43
N LEU A 113 4.93 3.91 -14.39
CA LEU A 113 5.27 2.51 -14.71
C LEU A 113 4.65 2.03 -16.03
N ALA A 114 4.37 2.94 -16.96
CA ALA A 114 3.84 2.57 -18.26
C ALA A 114 4.77 1.57 -18.96
N GLY A 115 4.20 0.45 -19.40
CA GLY A 115 4.94 -0.63 -20.06
C GLY A 115 5.73 -1.57 -19.14
N VAL A 116 5.67 -1.38 -17.81
CA VAL A 116 6.27 -2.29 -16.83
C VAL A 116 5.21 -3.28 -16.35
N GLY A 117 5.34 -4.55 -16.73
CA GLY A 117 4.46 -5.62 -16.23
C GLY A 117 4.77 -5.96 -14.77
N SER A 118 3.74 -6.33 -13.99
CA SER A 118 3.87 -6.64 -12.56
C SER A 118 4.82 -7.83 -12.26
N ALA A 119 4.98 -8.75 -13.20
CA ALA A 119 5.91 -9.88 -13.12
C ALA A 119 7.16 -9.72 -14.02
N ASP A 120 7.37 -8.53 -14.61
CA ASP A 120 8.52 -8.29 -15.47
C ASP A 120 9.73 -7.81 -14.68
N PHE A 121 10.55 -8.75 -14.19
CA PHE A 121 11.79 -8.45 -13.48
C PHE A 121 12.91 -7.91 -14.39
N SER A 122 12.77 -8.00 -15.72
CA SER A 122 13.74 -7.42 -16.66
C SER A 122 13.69 -5.90 -16.63
N SER A 123 12.51 -5.31 -16.39
CA SER A 123 12.27 -3.86 -16.31
C SER A 123 12.60 -3.24 -14.93
N ARG A 124 13.23 -4.01 -14.01
CA ARG A 124 13.52 -3.51 -12.65
C ARG A 124 14.28 -2.20 -12.58
N LYS A 125 15.25 -1.97 -13.50
CA LYS A 125 16.00 -0.70 -13.54
C LYS A 125 15.11 0.48 -13.91
N GLN A 126 14.21 0.29 -14.86
CA GLN A 126 13.20 1.29 -15.24
C GLN A 126 12.27 1.61 -14.06
N ALA A 127 11.75 0.59 -13.38
CA ALA A 127 10.89 0.76 -12.21
C ALA A 127 11.58 1.53 -11.07
N ILE A 128 12.85 1.19 -10.75
CA ILE A 128 13.66 1.90 -9.75
C ILE A 128 13.83 3.37 -10.12
N MET A 129 14.17 3.67 -11.38
CA MET A 129 14.34 5.04 -11.84
C MET A 129 13.03 5.83 -11.81
N ALA A 130 11.92 5.22 -12.19
CA ALA A 130 10.60 5.84 -12.10
C ALA A 130 10.24 6.21 -10.64
N GLY A 131 10.49 5.31 -9.69
CA GLY A 131 10.32 5.58 -8.27
C GLY A 131 11.19 6.72 -7.76
N ARG A 132 12.47 6.73 -8.16
CA ARG A 132 13.41 7.82 -7.82
C ARG A 132 12.92 9.17 -8.32
N VAL A 133 12.51 9.25 -9.58
CA VAL A 133 12.03 10.51 -10.19
C VAL A 133 10.75 10.96 -9.51
N ALA A 134 9.80 10.06 -9.25
CA ALA A 134 8.57 10.38 -8.55
C ALA A 134 8.85 10.93 -7.14
N MET A 135 9.74 10.28 -6.37
CA MET A 135 10.10 10.75 -5.04
C MET A 135 10.83 12.10 -5.06
N GLN A 136 11.70 12.35 -6.05
CA GLN A 136 12.39 13.63 -6.18
C GLN A 136 11.42 14.81 -6.34
N ARG A 137 10.30 14.61 -7.00
CA ARG A 137 9.25 15.63 -7.16
C ARG A 137 8.56 15.97 -5.83
N GLU A 138 8.39 14.99 -4.96
CA GLU A 138 7.72 15.15 -3.67
C GLU A 138 8.67 15.59 -2.53
N LEU A 139 9.98 15.46 -2.71
CA LEU A 139 10.98 15.79 -1.68
C LEU A 139 10.86 17.19 -1.09
N PRO A 140 10.63 18.27 -1.86
CA PRO A 140 10.50 19.61 -1.30
C PRO A 140 9.32 19.70 -0.33
N ARG A 141 8.15 19.17 -0.72
CA ARG A 141 6.94 19.12 0.11
C ARG A 141 7.16 18.30 1.38
N LEU A 142 7.78 17.12 1.24
CA LEU A 142 8.06 16.23 2.36
C LEU A 142 8.98 16.89 3.39
N ARG A 143 10.05 17.57 2.95
CA ARG A 143 10.99 18.30 3.84
C ARG A 143 10.28 19.38 4.66
N VAL A 144 9.41 20.17 4.03
CA VAL A 144 8.62 21.20 4.70
C VAL A 144 7.69 20.56 5.75
N LEU A 145 7.00 19.49 5.38
CA LEU A 145 6.08 18.78 6.27
C LEU A 145 6.81 18.22 7.51
N ILE A 146 7.93 17.54 7.31
CA ILE A 146 8.73 17.01 8.42
C ILE A 146 9.17 18.14 9.35
N ALA A 147 9.70 19.24 8.79
CA ALA A 147 10.14 20.38 9.60
C ALA A 147 9.00 21.01 10.43
N GLN A 148 7.80 21.11 9.85
CA GLN A 148 6.62 21.62 10.57
C GLN A 148 6.20 20.70 11.71
N LYS A 149 6.14 19.38 11.47
CA LYS A 149 5.75 18.40 12.49
C LYS A 149 6.79 18.29 13.60
N THR A 150 8.08 18.35 13.28
CA THR A 150 9.17 18.36 14.26
C THR A 150 9.09 19.60 15.17
N LYS A 151 8.84 20.80 14.62
CA LYS A 151 8.67 22.01 15.41
C LYS A 151 7.47 21.91 16.35
N LYS A 152 6.34 21.37 15.87
CA LYS A 152 5.14 21.17 16.69
C LYS A 152 5.37 20.19 17.85
N ALA A 153 6.13 19.13 17.63
CA ALA A 153 6.47 18.14 18.66
C ALA A 153 7.40 18.73 19.76
N GLN A 154 8.21 19.73 19.41
CA GLN A 154 9.13 20.42 20.35
C GLN A 154 8.46 21.54 21.14
N GLN A 155 7.25 21.97 20.79
CA GLN A 155 6.52 22.95 21.60
C GLN A 155 6.01 22.27 22.87
N PRO A 156 6.33 22.85 24.08
CA PRO A 156 5.80 22.30 25.31
C PRO A 156 4.27 22.35 25.27
N LYS A 157 3.62 21.23 25.57
CA LYS A 157 2.17 21.20 25.76
C LYS A 157 1.87 22.19 26.87
N SER A 158 1.22 23.31 26.58
CA SER A 158 0.74 24.22 27.60
C SER A 158 -0.15 23.42 28.56
N LEU A 159 0.30 23.25 29.80
CA LEU A 159 -0.54 22.74 30.86
C LEU A 159 -1.70 23.74 30.99
N GLY A 160 -2.86 23.34 30.51
CA GLY A 160 -4.10 24.05 30.78
C GLY A 160 -4.42 23.93 32.26
N LEU A 161 -3.90 24.85 33.05
CA LEU A 161 -4.45 25.12 34.36
C LEU A 161 -5.85 25.69 34.13
N LYS A 162 -6.85 24.84 34.35
CA LYS A 162 -8.22 25.29 34.55
C LYS A 162 -8.26 25.83 35.97
N GLU A 163 -8.43 27.14 36.12
CA GLU A 163 -8.93 27.76 37.31
C GLU A 163 -10.40 27.39 37.56
#